data_f7e15678fd0f3ee088ba0f66f14e0319
#
_entry.id   f7e15678fd0f3ee088ba0f66f14e0319
#
_cell.length_a   1.000
_cell.length_b   1.000
_cell.length_c   1.000
_cell.angle_alpha   90.00
_cell.angle_beta   90.00
_cell.angle_gamma   90.00
#
_symmetry.space_group_name_H-M   'P 1'
#
loop_
_entity.id
_entity.type
_entity.pdbx_description
1 polymer ?
#
loop_
_entity_poly.entity_id
_entity_poly.type
_entity_poly.pdbx_seq_one_letter_code
_entity_poly.pdbx_strand_id
1 'polypeptide(L)'
;MIFRKISLFFVVFSLVSSFLSADKKQNLLVDTLPKLKTSKAPQSWNDAWNGFDPRAEPIDIEVLKEWEEDNVVLKVLRYRIGIFKGQKAMMAGVYGYPKEGKNLPGLLQIHGGGQYADYKAPLSNAKRGYASISISWAGRISAPGYRVSPLEVKLFWEGKTNDPRYKLTTDWGALDAYHAPSRNGKDAFPSIPVADWTLDSVPSPRNNSWFLATLGARRGLTFLELQPEIDPDKLGVYGHSMGGKLSVLTAGSDKRVKAVVPSCGGISDRYNTNPLHLATVSDPPSLRNIRCPILFQSPSNDFHGRINDLKTSINEIKSKDWRVACSPHHNHQDSAEYEVASQLWFDQYLKGSFKIPSTPQINVNLSKGKKPMVTLNIDESKVDSIDVFYTQQGQMDGKKDDSTNTKSRFWHHVPVLKSNDAWATELSIHSVGKPLWVYANVTYKLGKSITGAGYYYGMYKAEKFTLSSLMQTITPRALKEAKVVATMKPNLVIEDFKDDWKKEWFSYNKSKWGIRTHKIYDPVWAAPQKANLYFEVKAEMPNKMIVGLDSYVTEISLTGNNSWQGVKLRVSDFKNIEMKSKNAWSAFRQLRLNDVEQQRPPKGSRIAPRTLGAPWKGRAPEFRYLRWLIPS
;
A
#
# COMPACT_ATOMS: atom_id res chain seq x y z
N MET A 1 88.66 -6.90 56.58
CA MET A 1 87.51 -7.37 55.79
C MET A 1 87.05 -6.19 54.96
N ILE A 2 87.37 -6.28 53.72
CA ILE A 2 87.44 -5.12 52.83
C ILE A 2 86.29 -5.19 51.85
N PHE A 3 85.46 -4.16 51.88
CA PHE A 3 84.45 -3.98 50.83
C PHE A 3 85.02 -3.07 49.74
N ARG A 4 85.13 -3.63 48.53
CA ARG A 4 85.42 -2.81 47.33
C ARG A 4 84.12 -2.38 46.68
N LYS A 5 83.94 -1.09 46.52
CA LYS A 5 82.88 -0.48 45.67
C LYS A 5 83.26 -0.60 44.21
N ILE A 6 82.38 -1.10 43.40
CA ILE A 6 82.45 -1.01 41.94
C ILE A 6 81.34 -0.04 41.50
N SER A 7 81.78 1.06 40.90
CA SER A 7 80.91 2.05 40.27
C SER A 7 80.59 1.60 38.85
N LEU A 8 79.31 1.41 38.57
CA LEU A 8 78.84 1.11 37.23
C LEU A 8 78.37 2.40 36.57
N PHE A 9 79.04 2.79 35.47
CA PHE A 9 78.63 3.90 34.61
C PHE A 9 77.44 3.43 33.74
N PHE A 10 76.29 4.07 33.91
CA PHE A 10 75.19 3.94 32.95
C PHE A 10 75.36 4.98 31.85
N VAL A 11 75.61 4.50 30.62
CA VAL A 11 75.51 5.28 29.41
C VAL A 11 74.07 5.24 28.95
N VAL A 12 73.37 6.35 29.08
CA VAL A 12 72.02 6.50 28.55
C VAL A 12 72.15 6.80 27.05
N PHE A 13 71.78 5.78 26.20
CA PHE A 13 71.52 5.97 24.79
C PHE A 13 70.13 6.51 24.63
N SER A 14 69.97 7.78 24.32
CA SER A 14 68.71 8.36 23.88
C SER A 14 68.39 7.88 22.44
N LEU A 15 67.58 6.85 22.32
CA LEU A 15 66.94 6.50 21.05
C LEU A 15 65.78 7.45 20.86
N VAL A 16 65.96 8.48 20.05
CA VAL A 16 64.87 9.28 19.48
C VAL A 16 64.20 8.42 18.41
N SER A 17 63.16 7.68 18.80
CA SER A 17 62.23 7.06 17.85
C SER A 17 61.37 8.16 17.25
N SER A 18 61.75 8.63 16.06
CA SER A 18 60.87 9.36 15.16
C SER A 18 59.68 8.48 14.77
N PHE A 19 58.55 8.67 15.44
CA PHE A 19 57.29 8.19 14.96
C PHE A 19 56.96 8.96 13.68
N LEU A 20 57.33 8.37 12.54
CA LEU A 20 56.72 8.70 11.27
C LEU A 20 55.23 8.31 11.38
N SER A 21 54.40 9.27 11.71
CA SER A 21 52.96 9.23 11.48
C SER A 21 52.77 9.01 9.97
N ALA A 22 52.64 7.78 9.57
CA ALA A 22 52.13 7.46 8.25
C ALA A 22 50.68 7.91 8.23
N ASP A 23 50.45 9.14 7.80
CA ASP A 23 49.16 9.58 7.32
C ASP A 23 48.66 8.54 6.28
N LYS A 24 47.87 7.57 6.73
CA LYS A 24 47.03 6.80 5.86
C LYS A 24 46.10 7.80 5.20
N LYS A 25 46.50 8.38 4.08
CA LYS A 25 45.55 8.94 3.12
C LYS A 25 44.52 7.85 2.88
N GLN A 26 43.41 7.87 3.62
CA GLN A 26 42.23 7.15 3.26
C GLN A 26 41.89 7.60 1.83
N ASN A 27 42.06 6.70 0.87
CA ASN A 27 41.55 6.96 -0.48
C ASN A 27 40.04 7.18 -0.35
N LEU A 28 39.66 8.46 -0.24
CA LEU A 28 38.26 8.84 -0.23
C LEU A 28 37.64 8.34 -1.51
N LEU A 29 36.63 7.52 -1.37
CA LEU A 29 35.87 6.99 -2.51
C LEU A 29 35.22 8.18 -3.23
N VAL A 30 35.23 8.12 -4.57
CA VAL A 30 34.61 9.17 -5.41
C VAL A 30 33.11 9.06 -5.31
N ASP A 31 32.44 10.19 -5.03
CA ASP A 31 31.00 10.22 -4.93
C ASP A 31 30.31 9.87 -6.26
N THR A 32 29.31 8.99 -6.19
CA THR A 32 28.50 8.55 -7.33
C THR A 32 27.76 9.68 -8.02
N LEU A 33 27.23 10.62 -7.21
CA LEU A 33 26.53 11.78 -7.74
C LEU A 33 27.49 12.95 -7.90
N PRO A 34 27.49 13.64 -9.05
CA PRO A 34 28.33 14.80 -9.25
C PRO A 34 27.99 15.90 -8.22
N LYS A 35 29.02 16.60 -7.75
CA LYS A 35 28.81 17.80 -6.95
C LYS A 35 27.99 18.83 -7.72
N LEU A 36 27.18 19.60 -7.01
CA LEU A 36 26.43 20.68 -7.64
C LEU A 36 27.40 21.69 -8.27
N LYS A 37 27.25 21.97 -9.55
CA LYS A 37 28.16 22.88 -10.30
C LYS A 37 28.15 24.33 -9.77
N THR A 38 27.03 24.76 -9.16
CA THR A 38 26.81 26.16 -8.74
C THR A 38 26.04 26.23 -7.44
N SER A 39 26.18 25.42 -6.48
CA SER A 39 25.36 25.39 -5.25
C SER A 39 23.83 25.46 -5.51
N LYS A 40 23.41 25.39 -6.78
CA LYS A 40 22.02 25.45 -7.20
C LYS A 40 21.47 24.02 -7.29
N ALA A 41 20.51 23.73 -6.45
CA ALA A 41 19.81 22.44 -6.46
C ALA A 41 19.13 22.17 -7.83
N PRO A 42 18.95 20.91 -8.23
CA PRO A 42 18.13 20.55 -9.39
C PRO A 42 16.75 21.19 -9.31
N GLN A 43 16.31 21.85 -10.38
CA GLN A 43 15.04 22.57 -10.44
C GLN A 43 13.95 21.82 -11.22
N SER A 44 14.33 20.81 -11.98
CA SER A 44 13.42 20.01 -12.79
C SER A 44 13.62 18.51 -12.53
N TRP A 45 12.66 17.72 -12.98
CA TRP A 45 12.75 16.26 -12.94
C TRP A 45 13.99 15.75 -13.70
N ASN A 46 14.25 16.29 -14.89
CA ASN A 46 15.43 15.90 -15.69
C ASN A 46 16.74 16.19 -14.94
N ASP A 47 16.86 17.38 -14.33
CA ASP A 47 18.06 17.77 -13.59
C ASP A 47 18.29 16.86 -12.38
N ALA A 48 17.21 16.39 -11.73
CA ALA A 48 17.29 15.51 -10.59
C ALA A 48 17.74 14.07 -10.95
N TRP A 49 17.24 13.52 -12.06
CA TRP A 49 17.38 12.08 -12.36
C TRP A 49 18.45 11.75 -13.42
N ASN A 50 18.83 12.67 -14.31
CA ASN A 50 19.80 12.42 -15.38
C ASN A 50 21.25 12.33 -14.92
N GLY A 51 21.56 12.78 -13.72
CA GLY A 51 22.92 12.75 -13.14
C GLY A 51 23.33 11.39 -12.56
N PHE A 52 22.46 10.37 -12.62
CA PHE A 52 22.72 9.06 -12.03
C PHE A 52 22.57 7.94 -13.07
N ASP A 53 23.69 7.27 -13.37
CA ASP A 53 23.69 6.03 -14.13
C ASP A 53 23.72 4.83 -13.15
N PRO A 54 22.64 4.01 -13.08
CA PRO A 54 22.58 2.88 -12.16
C PRO A 54 23.55 1.73 -12.52
N ARG A 55 24.20 1.77 -13.69
CA ARG A 55 25.17 0.75 -14.15
C ARG A 55 26.62 1.16 -14.00
N ALA A 56 26.90 2.44 -13.71
CA ALA A 56 28.26 2.98 -13.75
C ALA A 56 29.22 2.37 -12.73
N GLU A 57 28.68 1.84 -11.63
CA GLU A 57 29.51 1.34 -10.53
C GLU A 57 29.24 -0.13 -10.21
N PRO A 58 30.23 -0.87 -9.66
CA PRO A 58 30.04 -2.23 -9.17
C PRO A 58 28.85 -2.35 -8.22
N ILE A 59 28.15 -3.47 -8.25
CA ILE A 59 26.96 -3.70 -7.42
C ILE A 59 27.32 -4.15 -5.98
N ASP A 60 28.54 -4.62 -5.75
CA ASP A 60 29.08 -5.05 -4.44
C ASP A 60 28.08 -5.87 -3.61
N ILE A 61 27.72 -7.05 -4.12
CA ILE A 61 26.74 -7.93 -3.48
C ILE A 61 27.34 -8.57 -2.22
N GLU A 62 26.65 -8.48 -1.11
CA GLU A 62 26.94 -9.15 0.16
C GLU A 62 25.77 -10.08 0.53
N VAL A 63 25.97 -11.39 0.52
CA VAL A 63 24.98 -12.38 0.92
C VAL A 63 25.04 -12.57 2.43
N LEU A 64 23.94 -12.26 3.13
CA LEU A 64 23.83 -12.34 4.59
C LEU A 64 23.25 -13.67 5.06
N LYS A 65 22.40 -14.28 4.23
CA LYS A 65 21.79 -15.59 4.46
C LYS A 65 21.33 -16.18 3.12
N GLU A 66 21.44 -17.48 2.99
CA GLU A 66 20.88 -18.26 1.87
C GLU A 66 20.18 -19.52 2.40
N TRP A 67 19.05 -19.89 1.77
CA TRP A 67 18.33 -21.13 2.04
C TRP A 67 17.49 -21.54 0.83
N GLU A 68 17.01 -22.77 0.84
CA GLU A 68 16.06 -23.30 -0.14
C GLU A 68 14.72 -23.58 0.52
N GLU A 69 13.62 -23.30 -0.18
CA GLU A 69 12.26 -23.60 0.21
C GLU A 69 11.42 -23.90 -1.04
N ASP A 70 10.79 -25.07 -1.11
CA ASP A 70 9.91 -25.49 -2.21
C ASP A 70 10.54 -25.34 -3.62
N ASN A 71 11.78 -25.79 -3.80
CA ASN A 71 12.59 -25.66 -5.02
C ASN A 71 12.88 -24.19 -5.43
N VAL A 72 12.83 -23.28 -4.49
CA VAL A 72 13.21 -21.89 -4.67
C VAL A 72 14.47 -21.60 -3.85
N VAL A 73 15.47 -21.00 -4.48
CA VAL A 73 16.64 -20.44 -3.79
C VAL A 73 16.28 -19.06 -3.29
N LEU A 74 16.53 -18.79 -2.01
CA LEU A 74 16.22 -17.55 -1.34
C LEU A 74 17.45 -16.97 -0.66
N LYS A 75 17.70 -15.66 -0.83
CA LYS A 75 18.85 -14.96 -0.25
C LYS A 75 18.43 -13.68 0.43
N VAL A 76 18.88 -13.47 1.66
CA VAL A 76 18.96 -12.14 2.25
C VAL A 76 20.32 -11.56 1.86
N LEU A 77 20.33 -10.41 1.25
CA LEU A 77 21.55 -9.80 0.73
C LEU A 77 21.51 -8.27 0.85
N ARG A 78 22.68 -7.66 0.64
CA ARG A 78 22.84 -6.21 0.44
C ARG A 78 23.54 -5.96 -0.87
N TYR A 79 23.23 -4.82 -1.49
CA TYR A 79 23.91 -4.34 -2.69
C TYR A 79 24.18 -2.84 -2.58
N ARG A 80 25.22 -2.36 -3.29
CA ARG A 80 25.61 -0.96 -3.26
C ARG A 80 24.65 -0.09 -4.06
N ILE A 81 24.13 0.97 -3.40
CA ILE A 81 23.34 2.03 -4.06
C ILE A 81 24.28 2.98 -4.78
N GLY A 82 25.35 3.40 -4.11
CA GLY A 82 26.34 4.35 -4.59
C GLY A 82 27.35 4.68 -3.51
N ILE A 83 28.18 5.68 -3.80
CA ILE A 83 29.11 6.29 -2.86
C ILE A 83 28.63 7.72 -2.63
N PHE A 84 28.39 8.08 -1.39
CA PHE A 84 27.88 9.39 -1.00
C PHE A 84 28.69 9.93 0.18
N LYS A 85 29.21 11.15 0.04
CA LYS A 85 30.13 11.76 1.03
C LYS A 85 31.32 10.84 1.37
N GLY A 86 31.88 10.18 0.35
CA GLY A 86 33.03 9.29 0.48
C GLY A 86 32.72 7.95 1.16
N GLN A 87 31.45 7.59 1.36
CA GLN A 87 31.04 6.33 2.02
C GLN A 87 30.14 5.50 1.11
N LYS A 88 30.32 4.17 1.13
CA LYS A 88 29.41 3.24 0.46
C LYS A 88 28.04 3.25 1.15
N ALA A 89 26.99 3.42 0.36
CA ALA A 89 25.61 3.24 0.79
C ALA A 89 25.07 1.92 0.25
N MET A 90 24.53 1.08 1.12
CA MET A 90 24.03 -0.25 0.80
C MET A 90 22.52 -0.31 1.03
N MET A 91 21.85 -1.13 0.23
CA MET A 91 20.43 -1.48 0.42
C MET A 91 20.29 -2.99 0.54
N ALA A 92 19.58 -3.42 1.59
CA ALA A 92 19.28 -4.82 1.79
C ALA A 92 18.00 -5.24 1.06
N GLY A 93 17.87 -6.54 0.79
CA GLY A 93 16.68 -7.13 0.19
C GLY A 93 16.62 -8.63 0.41
N VAL A 94 15.46 -9.20 0.06
CA VAL A 94 15.29 -10.65 -0.05
C VAL A 94 15.12 -11.00 -1.52
N TYR A 95 16.01 -11.78 -2.06
CA TYR A 95 16.00 -12.26 -3.44
C TYR A 95 15.56 -13.71 -3.49
N GLY A 96 14.81 -14.11 -4.51
CA GLY A 96 14.38 -15.48 -4.72
C GLY A 96 14.17 -15.83 -6.19
N TYR A 97 14.51 -17.05 -6.57
CA TYR A 97 14.35 -17.58 -7.92
C TYR A 97 14.16 -19.10 -7.91
N PRO A 98 13.46 -19.70 -8.91
CA PRO A 98 13.36 -21.16 -9.02
C PRO A 98 14.75 -21.77 -9.30
N LYS A 99 15.11 -22.80 -8.56
CA LYS A 99 16.45 -23.43 -8.58
C LYS A 99 16.95 -23.79 -9.99
N GLU A 100 16.06 -24.32 -10.82
CA GLU A 100 16.36 -24.72 -12.21
C GLU A 100 15.97 -23.66 -13.25
N GLY A 101 15.64 -22.43 -12.79
CA GLY A 101 15.16 -21.37 -13.66
C GLY A 101 16.25 -20.76 -14.54
N LYS A 102 15.90 -20.47 -15.82
CA LYS A 102 16.77 -19.77 -16.79
C LYS A 102 15.93 -18.79 -17.60
N ASN A 103 16.55 -17.68 -18.03
CA ASN A 103 15.90 -16.62 -18.81
C ASN A 103 14.59 -16.12 -18.17
N LEU A 104 14.58 -15.99 -16.85
CA LEU A 104 13.42 -15.61 -16.07
C LEU A 104 13.13 -14.11 -16.17
N PRO A 105 11.87 -13.69 -16.20
CA PRO A 105 11.57 -12.29 -15.96
C PRO A 105 11.95 -11.90 -14.52
N GLY A 106 12.51 -10.68 -14.36
CA GLY A 106 12.92 -10.14 -13.08
C GLY A 106 11.86 -9.19 -12.50
N LEU A 107 11.50 -9.33 -11.21
CA LEU A 107 10.58 -8.46 -10.51
C LEU A 107 11.23 -7.75 -9.33
N LEU A 108 11.09 -6.43 -9.28
CA LEU A 108 11.45 -5.60 -8.14
C LEU A 108 10.19 -5.28 -7.32
N GLN A 109 10.12 -5.78 -6.11
CA GLN A 109 9.04 -5.49 -5.15
C GLN A 109 9.49 -4.43 -4.16
N ILE A 110 8.66 -3.41 -3.94
CA ILE A 110 8.92 -2.28 -3.03
C ILE A 110 7.82 -2.22 -1.98
N HIS A 111 8.16 -2.44 -0.72
CA HIS A 111 7.20 -2.45 0.38
C HIS A 111 6.70 -1.04 0.73
N GLY A 112 5.55 -0.95 1.42
CA GLY A 112 4.97 0.30 1.90
C GLY A 112 5.63 0.82 3.17
N GLY A 113 5.24 2.02 3.56
CA GLY A 113 5.66 2.62 4.84
C GLY A 113 5.21 1.76 6.03
N GLY A 114 6.08 1.60 7.02
CA GLY A 114 5.82 0.74 8.17
C GLY A 114 5.88 -0.76 7.92
N GLN A 115 6.09 -1.15 6.66
CA GLN A 115 6.24 -2.54 6.24
C GLN A 115 7.73 -2.93 6.18
N TYR A 116 8.05 -4.04 5.53
CA TYR A 116 9.40 -4.61 5.44
C TYR A 116 9.57 -5.40 4.14
N ALA A 117 10.80 -5.64 3.71
CA ALA A 117 11.10 -6.64 2.71
C ALA A 117 10.73 -8.03 3.26
N ASP A 118 9.89 -8.77 2.55
CA ASP A 118 9.35 -10.06 3.01
C ASP A 118 9.69 -11.17 2.03
N TYR A 119 10.21 -12.30 2.52
CA TYR A 119 10.62 -13.44 1.70
C TYR A 119 9.45 -14.12 0.97
N LYS A 120 8.21 -13.96 1.44
CA LYS A 120 7.03 -14.59 0.82
C LYS A 120 6.74 -14.04 -0.57
N ALA A 121 7.05 -12.77 -0.82
CA ALA A 121 6.88 -12.18 -2.14
C ALA A 121 7.85 -12.82 -3.16
N PRO A 122 9.18 -12.84 -2.96
CA PRO A 122 10.09 -13.58 -3.83
C PRO A 122 9.77 -15.08 -3.95
N LEU A 123 9.41 -15.75 -2.84
CA LEU A 123 9.04 -17.15 -2.85
C LEU A 123 7.82 -17.41 -3.75
N SER A 124 6.76 -16.65 -3.61
CA SER A 124 5.54 -16.84 -4.43
C SER A 124 5.75 -16.46 -5.90
N ASN A 125 6.55 -15.43 -6.18
CA ASN A 125 6.91 -15.06 -7.54
C ASN A 125 7.79 -16.15 -8.20
N ALA A 126 8.74 -16.71 -7.46
CA ALA A 126 9.61 -17.78 -7.96
C ALA A 126 8.81 -19.05 -8.32
N LYS A 127 7.85 -19.45 -7.48
CA LYS A 127 6.92 -20.55 -7.80
C LYS A 127 6.08 -20.31 -9.07
N ARG A 128 5.99 -19.08 -9.52
CA ARG A 128 5.34 -18.67 -10.76
C ARG A 128 6.32 -18.50 -11.92
N GLY A 129 7.62 -18.79 -11.73
CA GLY A 129 8.65 -18.69 -12.76
C GLY A 129 9.15 -17.26 -12.98
N TYR A 130 9.31 -16.49 -11.92
CA TYR A 130 10.00 -15.21 -11.89
C TYR A 130 11.24 -15.29 -11.00
N ALA A 131 12.27 -14.53 -11.28
CA ALA A 131 13.24 -14.15 -10.26
C ALA A 131 12.81 -12.80 -9.67
N SER A 132 12.89 -12.63 -8.36
CA SER A 132 12.33 -11.41 -7.75
C SER A 132 13.10 -10.99 -6.51
N ILE A 133 13.26 -9.67 -6.34
CA ILE A 133 13.84 -9.09 -5.14
C ILE A 133 12.82 -8.17 -4.44
N SER A 134 12.66 -8.37 -3.12
CA SER A 134 11.94 -7.47 -2.24
C SER A 134 12.95 -6.57 -1.52
N ILE A 135 13.00 -5.28 -1.85
CA ILE A 135 13.99 -4.36 -1.30
C ILE A 135 13.55 -3.73 0.02
N SER A 136 14.50 -3.58 0.94
CA SER A 136 14.30 -3.02 2.28
C SER A 136 14.71 -1.55 2.33
N TRP A 137 13.99 -0.68 1.65
CA TRP A 137 14.33 0.74 1.61
C TRP A 137 14.18 1.46 2.97
N ALA A 138 13.40 0.92 3.90
CA ALA A 138 13.26 1.41 5.27
C ALA A 138 14.06 0.58 6.30
N GLY A 139 14.97 -0.27 5.86
CA GLY A 139 15.89 -1.01 6.71
C GLY A 139 15.30 -2.24 7.40
N ARG A 140 14.07 -2.67 7.07
CA ARG A 140 13.37 -3.77 7.74
C ARG A 140 13.28 -5.00 6.87
N ILE A 141 13.54 -6.19 7.45
CA ILE A 141 13.55 -7.47 6.74
C ILE A 141 12.79 -8.51 7.56
N SER A 142 12.02 -9.36 6.88
CA SER A 142 11.36 -10.54 7.43
C SER A 142 11.68 -11.77 6.58
N ALA A 143 12.57 -12.61 7.10
CA ALA A 143 12.92 -13.91 6.53
C ALA A 143 13.11 -14.94 7.65
N PRO A 144 12.98 -16.25 7.38
CA PRO A 144 13.22 -17.29 8.37
C PRO A 144 14.63 -17.17 8.96
N GLY A 145 14.72 -17.03 10.29
CA GLY A 145 16.00 -16.91 11.00
C GLY A 145 16.78 -15.61 10.74
N TYR A 146 16.23 -14.65 9.98
CA TYR A 146 16.83 -13.33 9.78
C TYR A 146 15.75 -12.25 9.75
N ARG A 147 15.46 -11.66 10.90
CA ARG A 147 14.49 -10.58 11.04
C ARG A 147 15.18 -9.29 11.48
N VAL A 148 14.87 -8.19 10.80
CA VAL A 148 15.27 -6.83 11.18
C VAL A 148 14.00 -6.02 11.43
N SER A 149 13.81 -5.59 12.67
CA SER A 149 12.69 -4.77 13.14
C SER A 149 13.14 -3.32 13.39
N PRO A 150 12.24 -2.41 13.77
CA PRO A 150 12.62 -1.05 14.14
C PRO A 150 13.68 -0.94 15.23
N LEU A 151 13.77 -1.92 16.15
CA LEU A 151 14.79 -1.92 17.20
C LEU A 151 16.17 -2.22 16.61
N GLU A 152 16.31 -3.27 15.78
CA GLU A 152 17.57 -3.60 15.13
C GLU A 152 18.02 -2.49 14.17
N VAL A 153 17.08 -1.83 13.47
CA VAL A 153 17.39 -0.63 12.67
C VAL A 153 18.00 0.47 13.53
N LYS A 154 17.47 0.70 14.74
CA LYS A 154 18.01 1.67 15.67
C LYS A 154 19.43 1.30 16.13
N LEU A 155 19.67 0.04 16.50
CA LEU A 155 21.00 -0.45 16.90
C LEU A 155 22.02 -0.28 15.77
N PHE A 156 21.61 -0.57 14.53
CA PHE A 156 22.45 -0.34 13.35
C PHE A 156 22.87 1.12 13.20
N TRP A 157 21.94 2.07 13.33
CA TRP A 157 22.25 3.50 13.22
C TRP A 157 23.08 4.04 14.38
N GLU A 158 22.92 3.48 15.57
CA GLU A 158 23.73 3.86 16.74
C GLU A 158 25.11 3.18 16.75
N GLY A 159 25.41 2.34 15.75
CA GLY A 159 26.67 1.62 15.65
C GLY A 159 26.92 0.63 16.81
N LYS A 160 25.86 0.13 17.45
CA LYS A 160 25.93 -0.79 18.59
C LYS A 160 26.20 -2.23 18.15
N THR A 161 27.34 -2.46 17.52
CA THR A 161 27.73 -3.75 16.92
C THR A 161 27.88 -4.89 17.93
N ASN A 162 28.13 -4.60 19.20
CA ASN A 162 28.26 -5.60 20.27
C ASN A 162 26.91 -6.03 20.88
N ASP A 163 25.79 -5.40 20.50
CA ASP A 163 24.47 -5.83 20.95
C ASP A 163 24.10 -7.15 20.24
N PRO A 164 23.68 -8.23 20.96
CA PRO A 164 23.38 -9.52 20.34
C PRO A 164 22.21 -9.45 19.34
N ARG A 165 21.42 -8.39 19.35
CA ARG A 165 20.33 -8.13 18.41
C ARG A 165 20.78 -7.32 17.19
N TYR A 166 22.05 -6.84 17.16
CA TYR A 166 22.57 -6.11 16.01
C TYR A 166 22.52 -6.96 14.75
N LYS A 167 22.01 -6.39 13.67
CA LYS A 167 21.94 -7.02 12.34
C LYS A 167 22.23 -6.02 11.23
N LEU A 168 22.85 -6.48 10.16
CA LEU A 168 23.05 -5.66 8.97
C LEU A 168 21.71 -5.39 8.27
N THR A 169 21.51 -4.16 7.87
CA THR A 169 20.32 -3.66 7.20
C THR A 169 20.68 -2.61 6.16
N THR A 170 19.70 -1.88 5.63
CA THR A 170 19.92 -0.71 4.78
C THR A 170 20.68 0.36 5.56
N ASP A 171 21.69 0.93 4.94
CA ASP A 171 22.45 2.02 5.53
C ASP A 171 22.10 3.40 4.95
N TRP A 172 23.00 4.36 5.18
CA TRP A 172 22.82 5.77 4.89
C TRP A 172 22.29 6.08 3.49
N GLY A 173 21.36 7.00 3.40
CA GLY A 173 20.87 7.62 2.17
C GLY A 173 19.58 7.06 1.60
N ALA A 174 19.22 5.82 1.89
CA ALA A 174 18.04 5.15 1.31
C ALA A 174 16.94 4.88 2.35
N LEU A 175 16.80 5.74 3.34
CA LEU A 175 15.86 5.55 4.43
C LEU A 175 14.71 6.53 4.40
N ASP A 176 13.56 6.00 4.67
CA ASP A 176 12.38 6.74 5.05
C ASP A 176 12.59 7.35 6.45
N ALA A 177 12.57 8.66 6.52
CA ALA A 177 12.66 9.42 7.73
C ALA A 177 11.65 9.03 8.80
N TYR A 178 10.45 8.66 8.39
CA TYR A 178 9.37 8.27 9.29
C TYR A 178 9.64 6.92 9.97
N HIS A 179 10.33 6.02 9.29
CA HIS A 179 10.59 4.66 9.76
C HIS A 179 12.04 4.41 10.18
N ALA A 180 12.91 5.39 10.04
CA ALA A 180 14.29 5.35 10.49
C ALA A 180 14.49 6.24 11.74
N PRO A 181 14.15 5.75 12.94
CA PRO A 181 13.99 6.58 14.13
C PRO A 181 15.24 7.29 14.61
N SER A 182 16.41 6.85 14.18
CA SER A 182 17.69 7.46 14.60
C SER A 182 18.21 8.51 13.64
N ARG A 183 17.69 8.59 12.42
CA ARG A 183 18.21 9.46 11.37
C ARG A 183 17.44 10.74 11.19
N ASN A 184 16.19 10.70 11.48
CA ASN A 184 15.30 11.80 11.22
C ASN A 184 14.49 12.10 12.45
N GLY A 185 14.93 13.08 13.21
CA GLY A 185 14.20 13.54 14.36
C GLY A 185 12.78 13.96 14.01
N LYS A 186 12.58 15.25 13.82
CA LYS A 186 11.26 15.85 13.54
C LYS A 186 11.07 16.24 12.08
N ASP A 187 12.14 16.20 11.27
CA ASP A 187 12.09 16.63 9.86
C ASP A 187 11.59 15.49 9.00
N ALA A 188 10.31 15.34 9.13
CA ALA A 188 9.59 14.35 8.39
C ALA A 188 9.75 14.57 6.89
N PHE A 189 9.92 13.51 6.21
CA PHE A 189 9.49 13.26 4.90
C PHE A 189 8.16 14.03 4.52
N PRO A 190 8.13 14.76 3.43
CA PRO A 190 9.11 14.85 2.34
C PRO A 190 10.01 16.09 2.42
N SER A 191 10.94 16.07 3.32
CA SER A 191 11.82 17.19 3.59
C SER A 191 12.88 17.38 2.48
N ILE A 192 13.13 18.64 2.12
CA ILE A 192 14.24 19.06 1.26
C ILE A 192 15.34 19.78 2.07
N PRO A 193 15.14 20.16 3.36
CA PRO A 193 16.11 20.91 4.12
C PRO A 193 17.44 20.15 4.28
N VAL A 194 18.45 20.91 4.62
CA VAL A 194 19.81 20.41 4.89
C VAL A 194 19.88 19.81 6.28
N ALA A 195 20.56 18.66 6.39
CA ALA A 195 20.93 18.02 7.64
C ALA A 195 22.26 17.30 7.46
N ASP A 196 22.89 16.84 8.54
CA ASP A 196 24.23 16.23 8.51
C ASP A 196 24.33 15.03 7.56
N TRP A 197 23.24 14.29 7.39
CA TRP A 197 23.16 13.12 6.52
C TRP A 197 22.73 13.42 5.07
N THR A 198 22.36 14.67 4.74
CA THR A 198 21.89 15.01 3.39
C THR A 198 23.05 15.07 2.39
N LEU A 199 22.74 14.81 1.11
CA LEU A 199 23.73 14.81 0.03
C LEU A 199 24.26 16.22 -0.25
N ASP A 200 23.35 17.16 -0.36
CA ASP A 200 23.67 18.54 -0.71
C ASP A 200 23.68 19.44 0.54
N SER A 201 24.58 20.41 0.55
CA SER A 201 24.68 21.42 1.59
C SER A 201 23.69 22.58 1.45
N VAL A 202 22.77 22.48 0.50
CA VAL A 202 21.67 23.42 0.25
C VAL A 202 20.35 22.65 0.17
N PRO A 203 19.18 23.29 0.37
CA PRO A 203 17.90 22.66 0.12
C PRO A 203 17.82 22.09 -1.30
N SER A 204 17.60 20.78 -1.42
CA SER A 204 17.71 20.06 -2.68
C SER A 204 16.77 18.85 -2.71
N PRO A 205 16.16 18.50 -3.86
CA PRO A 205 15.41 17.25 -4.01
C PRO A 205 16.30 16.01 -3.79
N ARG A 206 17.62 16.13 -3.98
CA ARG A 206 18.57 15.04 -3.72
C ARG A 206 18.73 14.74 -2.22
N ASN A 207 18.32 15.65 -1.33
CA ASN A 207 18.27 15.41 0.11
C ASN A 207 17.03 14.61 0.54
N ASN A 208 16.07 14.41 -0.34
CA ASN A 208 14.79 13.78 -0.04
C ASN A 208 14.91 12.25 -0.05
N SER A 209 14.29 11.60 0.92
CA SER A 209 14.28 10.11 1.01
C SER A 209 13.69 9.43 -0.22
N TRP A 210 12.69 10.03 -0.89
CA TRP A 210 12.16 9.50 -2.15
C TRP A 210 13.22 9.40 -3.23
N PHE A 211 14.06 10.42 -3.36
CA PHE A 211 15.15 10.41 -4.31
C PHE A 211 16.11 9.25 -4.04
N LEU A 212 16.62 9.17 -2.82
CA LEU A 212 17.61 8.16 -2.43
C LEU A 212 17.06 6.73 -2.48
N ALA A 213 15.81 6.52 -2.04
CA ALA A 213 15.16 5.22 -2.13
C ALA A 213 14.96 4.80 -3.60
N THR A 214 14.65 5.76 -4.49
CA THR A 214 14.53 5.49 -5.93
C THR A 214 15.88 5.14 -6.57
N LEU A 215 16.97 5.78 -6.17
CA LEU A 215 18.32 5.35 -6.61
C LEU A 215 18.58 3.89 -6.20
N GLY A 216 18.24 3.52 -4.97
CA GLY A 216 18.34 2.16 -4.49
C GLY A 216 17.48 1.17 -5.29
N ALA A 217 16.25 1.56 -5.66
CA ALA A 217 15.38 0.74 -6.50
C ALA A 217 15.95 0.56 -7.92
N ARG A 218 16.49 1.62 -8.54
CA ARG A 218 17.17 1.54 -9.85
C ARG A 218 18.42 0.66 -9.79
N ARG A 219 19.17 0.67 -8.69
CA ARG A 219 20.28 -0.26 -8.45
C ARG A 219 19.78 -1.69 -8.21
N GLY A 220 18.60 -1.86 -7.61
CA GLY A 220 17.92 -3.16 -7.51
C GLY A 220 17.59 -3.76 -8.89
N LEU A 221 17.21 -2.91 -9.87
CA LEU A 221 17.09 -3.35 -11.27
C LEU A 221 18.43 -3.76 -11.88
N THR A 222 19.52 -3.06 -11.54
CA THR A 222 20.87 -3.45 -11.97
C THR A 222 21.29 -4.77 -11.32
N PHE A 223 20.95 -4.98 -10.03
CA PHE A 223 21.15 -6.27 -9.39
C PHE A 223 20.44 -7.40 -10.16
N LEU A 224 19.15 -7.23 -10.50
CA LEU A 224 18.39 -8.22 -11.25
C LEU A 224 18.99 -8.47 -12.64
N GLU A 225 19.33 -7.40 -13.36
CA GLU A 225 19.92 -7.48 -14.71
C GLU A 225 21.23 -8.28 -14.77
N LEU A 226 22.00 -8.30 -13.69
CA LEU A 226 23.28 -9.00 -13.58
C LEU A 226 23.14 -10.46 -13.10
N GLN A 227 21.95 -10.94 -12.76
CA GLN A 227 21.78 -12.32 -12.31
C GLN A 227 21.74 -13.27 -13.53
N PRO A 228 22.50 -14.37 -13.50
CA PRO A 228 22.64 -15.26 -14.67
C PRO A 228 21.34 -15.97 -15.07
N GLU A 229 20.39 -16.11 -14.15
CA GLU A 229 19.09 -16.72 -14.38
C GLU A 229 18.05 -15.76 -14.98
N ILE A 230 18.34 -14.45 -15.07
CA ILE A 230 17.37 -13.42 -15.49
C ILE A 230 17.56 -13.01 -16.95
N ASP A 231 16.44 -12.78 -17.63
CA ASP A 231 16.37 -12.06 -18.90
C ASP A 231 16.35 -10.55 -18.61
N PRO A 232 17.43 -9.81 -18.91
CA PRO A 232 17.54 -8.39 -18.58
C PRO A 232 16.53 -7.49 -19.31
N ASP A 233 15.93 -7.99 -20.39
CA ASP A 233 14.92 -7.28 -21.16
C ASP A 233 13.49 -7.46 -20.60
N LYS A 234 13.32 -8.24 -19.52
CA LYS A 234 12.02 -8.56 -18.92
C LYS A 234 11.95 -8.16 -17.45
N LEU A 235 12.15 -6.88 -17.14
CA LEU A 235 12.13 -6.36 -15.78
C LEU A 235 10.81 -5.65 -15.47
N GLY A 236 10.20 -5.98 -14.31
CA GLY A 236 8.99 -5.36 -13.80
C GLY A 236 9.18 -4.78 -12.41
N VAL A 237 8.35 -3.78 -12.07
CA VAL A 237 8.38 -3.12 -10.75
C VAL A 237 6.97 -3.06 -10.18
N TYR A 238 6.82 -3.38 -8.90
CA TYR A 238 5.55 -3.21 -8.20
C TYR A 238 5.75 -2.88 -6.72
N GLY A 239 4.77 -2.23 -6.13
CA GLY A 239 4.86 -1.88 -4.72
C GLY A 239 3.58 -1.29 -4.18
N HIS A 240 3.51 -1.22 -2.85
CA HIS A 240 2.30 -0.80 -2.13
C HIS A 240 2.54 0.50 -1.35
N SER A 241 1.55 1.40 -1.34
CA SER A 241 1.60 2.63 -0.55
C SER A 241 2.80 3.50 -0.93
N MET A 242 3.71 3.76 -0.01
CA MET A 242 4.99 4.42 -0.30
C MET A 242 5.79 3.65 -1.35
N GLY A 243 5.73 2.31 -1.35
CA GLY A 243 6.29 1.47 -2.42
C GLY A 243 5.58 1.66 -3.77
N GLY A 244 4.28 1.95 -3.77
CA GLY A 244 3.52 2.35 -4.98
C GLY A 244 4.05 3.65 -5.57
N LYS A 245 4.32 4.66 -4.74
CA LYS A 245 4.99 5.90 -5.16
C LYS A 245 6.39 5.61 -5.70
N LEU A 246 7.20 4.84 -4.99
CA LEU A 246 8.54 4.45 -5.44
C LEU A 246 8.51 3.67 -6.75
N SER A 247 7.48 2.86 -6.99
CA SER A 247 7.29 2.15 -8.28
C SER A 247 7.09 3.14 -9.43
N VAL A 248 6.29 4.20 -9.23
CA VAL A 248 6.09 5.28 -10.21
C VAL A 248 7.38 6.07 -10.45
N LEU A 249 8.09 6.46 -9.37
CA LEU A 249 9.37 7.17 -9.49
C LEU A 249 10.42 6.33 -10.23
N THR A 250 10.50 5.03 -9.92
CA THR A 250 11.43 4.09 -10.56
C THR A 250 11.09 3.91 -12.05
N ALA A 251 9.84 3.61 -12.39
CA ALA A 251 9.43 3.41 -13.78
C ALA A 251 9.54 4.69 -14.63
N GLY A 252 9.31 5.86 -14.03
CA GLY A 252 9.51 7.15 -14.71
C GLY A 252 10.99 7.45 -14.98
N SER A 253 11.90 7.04 -14.09
CA SER A 253 13.33 7.37 -14.15
C SER A 253 14.23 6.26 -14.72
N ASP A 254 13.69 5.07 -14.99
CA ASP A 254 14.47 3.92 -15.49
C ASP A 254 13.76 3.21 -16.65
N LYS A 255 14.35 3.32 -17.84
CA LYS A 255 13.79 2.77 -19.10
C LYS A 255 13.83 1.22 -19.19
N ARG A 256 14.54 0.56 -18.28
CA ARG A 256 14.57 -0.91 -18.20
C ARG A 256 13.27 -1.51 -17.71
N VAL A 257 12.44 -0.72 -17.04
CA VAL A 257 11.11 -1.17 -16.57
C VAL A 257 10.20 -1.41 -17.77
N LYS A 258 9.75 -2.66 -17.95
CA LYS A 258 8.87 -3.10 -19.03
C LYS A 258 7.40 -3.19 -18.61
N ALA A 259 7.12 -3.31 -17.31
CA ALA A 259 5.78 -3.26 -16.74
C ALA A 259 5.84 -2.75 -15.30
N VAL A 260 4.83 -1.97 -14.88
CA VAL A 260 4.79 -1.43 -13.52
C VAL A 260 3.39 -1.54 -12.91
N VAL A 261 3.34 -1.81 -11.59
CA VAL A 261 2.10 -1.87 -10.82
C VAL A 261 2.22 -1.07 -9.52
N PRO A 262 1.86 0.22 -9.50
CA PRO A 262 1.68 0.95 -8.25
C PRO A 262 0.35 0.58 -7.59
N SER A 263 0.41 0.19 -6.31
CA SER A 263 -0.75 -0.09 -5.47
C SER A 263 -0.87 0.94 -4.37
N CYS A 264 -2.05 1.51 -4.19
CA CYS A 264 -2.38 2.43 -3.10
C CYS A 264 -1.43 3.64 -2.98
N GLY A 265 -0.87 4.11 -4.09
CA GLY A 265 0.09 5.23 -4.10
C GLY A 265 0.59 5.58 -5.50
N GLY A 266 1.40 6.65 -5.60
CA GLY A 266 2.01 7.09 -6.85
C GLY A 266 1.13 7.92 -7.77
N ILE A 267 -0.02 8.38 -7.31
CA ILE A 267 -0.99 9.16 -8.10
C ILE A 267 -1.51 10.43 -7.42
N SER A 268 -1.32 10.57 -6.12
CA SER A 268 -2.02 11.62 -5.34
C SER A 268 -1.11 12.68 -4.73
N ASP A 269 0.19 12.65 -4.98
CA ASP A 269 1.16 13.62 -4.48
C ASP A 269 1.28 14.85 -5.40
N ARG A 270 0.13 15.44 -5.76
CA ARG A 270 0.05 16.63 -6.65
C ARG A 270 -0.33 17.92 -5.93
N TYR A 271 -0.67 17.82 -4.65
CA TYR A 271 -1.15 18.96 -3.86
C TYR A 271 -0.12 19.44 -2.82
N ASN A 272 1.15 19.03 -2.97
CA ASN A 272 2.24 19.53 -2.13
C ASN A 272 2.42 21.03 -2.33
N THR A 273 2.76 21.75 -1.29
CA THR A 273 2.96 23.21 -1.33
C THR A 273 4.38 23.63 -1.71
N ASN A 274 5.35 22.71 -1.71
CA ASN A 274 6.73 22.99 -2.08
C ASN A 274 6.92 22.86 -3.59
N PRO A 275 7.19 23.99 -4.34
CA PRO A 275 7.32 23.96 -5.79
C PRO A 275 8.47 23.06 -6.29
N LEU A 276 9.59 23.01 -5.55
CA LEU A 276 10.72 22.19 -5.93
C LEU A 276 10.40 20.70 -5.80
N HIS A 277 9.68 20.30 -4.74
CA HIS A 277 9.16 18.94 -4.58
C HIS A 277 8.22 18.58 -5.75
N LEU A 278 7.28 19.47 -6.08
CA LEU A 278 6.34 19.25 -7.19
C LEU A 278 7.04 19.10 -8.55
N ALA A 279 8.11 19.84 -8.78
CA ALA A 279 8.85 19.81 -10.04
C ALA A 279 9.79 18.58 -10.18
N THR A 280 10.13 17.88 -9.08
CA THR A 280 11.22 16.91 -9.09
C THR A 280 10.84 15.51 -8.58
N VAL A 281 10.36 15.36 -7.35
CA VAL A 281 10.14 14.05 -6.68
C VAL A 281 8.67 13.73 -6.40
N SER A 282 7.74 14.57 -6.85
CA SER A 282 6.32 14.26 -6.80
C SER A 282 5.89 13.25 -7.88
N ASP A 283 4.66 12.76 -7.81
CA ASP A 283 4.14 11.76 -8.76
C ASP A 283 4.00 12.32 -10.20
N PRO A 284 3.43 13.52 -10.44
CA PRO A 284 3.13 14.00 -11.80
C PRO A 284 4.33 14.04 -12.75
N PRO A 285 5.51 14.58 -12.41
CA PRO A 285 6.64 14.60 -13.35
C PRO A 285 7.16 13.17 -13.66
N SER A 286 7.08 12.24 -12.72
CA SER A 286 7.44 10.85 -12.98
C SER A 286 6.42 10.12 -13.84
N LEU A 287 5.12 10.32 -13.61
CA LEU A 287 4.03 9.79 -14.44
C LEU A 287 4.20 10.24 -15.91
N ARG A 288 4.51 11.51 -16.15
CA ARG A 288 4.77 12.03 -17.52
C ARG A 288 5.95 11.38 -18.25
N ASN A 289 6.79 10.63 -17.53
CA ASN A 289 7.92 9.90 -18.09
C ASN A 289 7.70 8.39 -18.21
N ILE A 290 6.62 7.83 -17.67
CA ILE A 290 6.27 6.41 -17.81
C ILE A 290 5.84 6.10 -19.23
N ARG A 291 6.54 5.13 -19.86
CA ARG A 291 6.28 4.64 -21.21
C ARG A 291 5.87 3.17 -21.25
N CYS A 292 6.20 2.42 -20.21
CA CYS A 292 5.84 1.01 -20.10
C CYS A 292 4.37 0.84 -19.71
N PRO A 293 3.78 -0.34 -19.98
CA PRO A 293 2.46 -0.71 -19.48
C PRO A 293 2.34 -0.54 -17.96
N ILE A 294 1.19 0.00 -17.49
CA ILE A 294 0.94 0.29 -16.08
C ILE A 294 -0.44 -0.17 -15.63
N LEU A 295 -0.51 -0.84 -14.48
CA LEU A 295 -1.78 -1.20 -13.84
C LEU A 295 -1.85 -0.51 -12.47
N PHE A 296 -2.84 0.35 -12.28
CA PHE A 296 -3.09 1.01 -11.00
C PHE A 296 -4.04 0.20 -10.13
N GLN A 297 -3.64 -0.09 -8.90
CA GLN A 297 -4.49 -0.68 -7.88
C GLN A 297 -4.84 0.40 -6.84
N SER A 298 -6.09 0.84 -6.84
CA SER A 298 -6.54 1.98 -6.02
C SER A 298 -7.90 1.67 -5.41
N PRO A 299 -7.97 1.11 -4.20
CA PRO A 299 -9.23 0.90 -3.50
C PRO A 299 -10.08 2.16 -3.44
N SER A 300 -11.40 2.03 -3.52
CA SER A 300 -12.30 3.18 -3.67
C SER A 300 -12.28 4.17 -2.49
N ASN A 301 -11.81 3.73 -1.32
CA ASN A 301 -11.66 4.54 -0.13
C ASN A 301 -10.19 4.74 0.29
N ASP A 302 -9.24 4.54 -0.62
CA ASP A 302 -7.84 4.79 -0.34
C ASP A 302 -7.58 6.30 -0.18
N PHE A 303 -6.88 6.65 0.90
CA PHE A 303 -6.51 8.03 1.22
C PHE A 303 -5.21 8.48 0.53
N HIS A 304 -4.40 7.56 0.04
CA HIS A 304 -3.08 7.83 -0.54
C HIS A 304 -3.04 7.57 -2.05
N GLY A 305 -3.61 6.46 -2.54
CA GLY A 305 -3.82 6.18 -3.96
C GLY A 305 -5.27 6.46 -4.35
N ARG A 306 -5.70 7.73 -4.34
CA ARG A 306 -7.12 8.09 -4.39
C ARG A 306 -7.75 7.87 -5.76
N ILE A 307 -8.92 7.22 -5.79
CA ILE A 307 -9.66 6.89 -7.01
C ILE A 307 -9.97 8.13 -7.88
N ASN A 308 -10.21 9.28 -7.26
CA ASN A 308 -10.50 10.53 -7.98
C ASN A 308 -9.27 11.16 -8.67
N ASP A 309 -8.05 10.74 -8.33
CA ASP A 309 -6.83 11.19 -9.00
C ASP A 309 -6.42 10.30 -10.20
N LEU A 310 -7.01 9.12 -10.35
CA LEU A 310 -6.65 8.14 -11.39
C LEU A 310 -6.80 8.72 -12.81
N LYS A 311 -7.92 9.36 -13.11
CA LYS A 311 -8.17 9.93 -14.44
C LYS A 311 -7.10 10.96 -14.84
N THR A 312 -6.74 11.85 -13.92
CA THR A 312 -5.68 12.84 -14.14
C THR A 312 -4.33 12.16 -14.34
N SER A 313 -3.99 11.17 -13.50
CA SER A 313 -2.73 10.44 -13.58
C SER A 313 -2.59 9.64 -14.87
N ILE A 314 -3.68 9.02 -15.33
CA ILE A 314 -3.70 8.29 -16.61
C ILE A 314 -3.53 9.25 -17.82
N ASN A 315 -4.08 10.45 -17.75
CA ASN A 315 -3.86 11.46 -18.79
C ASN A 315 -2.41 12.00 -18.82
N GLU A 316 -1.66 11.85 -17.75
CA GLU A 316 -0.26 12.26 -17.66
C GLU A 316 0.72 11.24 -18.23
N ILE A 317 0.42 9.93 -18.16
CA ILE A 317 1.34 8.89 -18.66
C ILE A 317 1.45 8.89 -20.19
N LYS A 318 2.61 8.45 -20.68
CA LYS A 318 2.85 8.27 -22.12
C LYS A 318 2.45 6.89 -22.63
N SER A 319 2.34 5.93 -21.72
CA SER A 319 1.88 4.59 -22.07
C SER A 319 0.42 4.63 -22.51
N LYS A 320 0.12 3.86 -23.58
CA LYS A 320 -1.27 3.62 -24.02
C LYS A 320 -1.88 2.38 -23.39
N ASP A 321 -1.03 1.52 -22.82
CA ASP A 321 -1.43 0.30 -22.14
C ASP A 321 -1.54 0.52 -20.64
N TRP A 322 -2.76 0.70 -20.17
CA TRP A 322 -3.04 0.85 -18.75
C TRP A 322 -4.31 0.11 -18.33
N ARG A 323 -4.36 -0.30 -17.07
CA ARG A 323 -5.54 -0.87 -16.43
C ARG A 323 -5.72 -0.28 -15.04
N VAL A 324 -6.92 -0.45 -14.51
CA VAL A 324 -7.30 -0.02 -13.17
C VAL A 324 -7.98 -1.17 -12.44
N ALA A 325 -7.70 -1.32 -11.14
CA ALA A 325 -8.40 -2.21 -10.24
C ALA A 325 -8.76 -1.45 -8.96
N CYS A 326 -10.05 -1.28 -8.68
CA CYS A 326 -10.58 -0.50 -7.57
C CYS A 326 -11.52 -1.37 -6.73
N SER A 327 -11.06 -1.90 -5.61
CA SER A 327 -11.91 -2.65 -4.68
C SER A 327 -12.90 -1.71 -3.98
N PRO A 328 -14.20 -2.04 -3.92
CA PRO A 328 -15.19 -1.18 -3.27
C PRO A 328 -15.02 -1.18 -1.75
N HIS A 329 -15.28 -0.04 -1.12
CA HIS A 329 -15.23 0.19 0.33
C HIS A 329 -13.88 -0.01 1.01
N HIS A 330 -12.93 -0.72 0.36
CA HIS A 330 -11.61 -0.93 0.92
C HIS A 330 -10.85 0.41 1.01
N ASN A 331 -10.08 0.54 2.07
CA ASN A 331 -9.22 1.70 2.27
C ASN A 331 -7.82 1.40 1.68
N HIS A 332 -6.83 1.26 2.50
CA HIS A 332 -5.41 1.16 2.09
C HIS A 332 -4.94 -0.29 1.92
N GLN A 333 -5.80 -1.15 1.42
CA GLN A 333 -5.54 -2.57 1.18
C GLN A 333 -6.61 -3.15 0.25
N ASP A 334 -6.19 -3.99 -0.69
CA ASP A 334 -7.07 -4.73 -1.58
C ASP A 334 -7.37 -6.15 -1.06
N SER A 335 -8.32 -6.82 -1.70
CA SER A 335 -8.54 -8.24 -1.55
C SER A 335 -7.91 -9.03 -2.71
N ALA A 336 -7.81 -10.37 -2.55
CA ALA A 336 -7.10 -11.26 -3.46
C ALA A 336 -7.48 -11.11 -4.94
N GLU A 337 -8.76 -10.95 -5.25
CA GLU A 337 -9.27 -10.80 -6.61
C GLU A 337 -8.87 -9.48 -7.31
N TYR A 338 -8.43 -8.49 -6.55
CA TYR A 338 -7.86 -7.25 -7.06
C TYR A 338 -6.33 -7.33 -7.07
N GLU A 339 -5.71 -7.82 -6.01
CA GLU A 339 -4.25 -7.94 -5.91
C GLU A 339 -3.68 -8.87 -6.98
N VAL A 340 -4.38 -9.96 -7.34
CA VAL A 340 -3.93 -10.92 -8.37
C VAL A 340 -3.78 -10.29 -9.75
N ALA A 341 -4.47 -9.19 -10.04
CA ALA A 341 -4.34 -8.46 -11.30
C ALA A 341 -2.90 -8.01 -11.56
N SER A 342 -2.12 -7.71 -10.51
CA SER A 342 -0.69 -7.38 -10.63
C SER A 342 0.12 -8.54 -11.22
N GLN A 343 -0.15 -9.77 -10.77
CA GLN A 343 0.53 -10.96 -11.27
C GLN A 343 0.17 -11.24 -12.74
N LEU A 344 -1.11 -11.07 -13.11
CA LEU A 344 -1.57 -11.23 -14.48
C LEU A 344 -0.99 -10.16 -15.41
N TRP A 345 -0.78 -8.94 -14.89
CA TRP A 345 -0.13 -7.86 -15.62
C TRP A 345 1.29 -8.24 -16.04
N PHE A 346 2.07 -8.80 -15.12
CA PHE A 346 3.40 -9.30 -15.42
C PHE A 346 3.39 -10.54 -16.31
N ASP A 347 2.42 -11.45 -16.13
CA ASP A 347 2.26 -12.61 -17.02
C ASP A 347 1.99 -12.18 -18.48
N GLN A 348 1.25 -11.08 -18.69
CA GLN A 348 1.07 -10.52 -20.03
C GLN A 348 2.34 -9.90 -20.61
N TYR A 349 2.95 -8.96 -19.90
CA TYR A 349 3.98 -8.09 -20.48
C TYR A 349 5.40 -8.63 -20.37
N LEU A 350 5.67 -9.53 -19.43
CA LEU A 350 6.99 -10.11 -19.24
C LEU A 350 7.09 -11.56 -19.73
N LYS A 351 5.98 -12.29 -19.82
CA LYS A 351 5.96 -13.69 -20.28
C LYS A 351 5.16 -13.90 -21.57
N GLY A 352 4.21 -13.03 -21.90
CA GLY A 352 3.27 -13.24 -23.00
C GLY A 352 2.30 -14.42 -22.77
N SER A 353 2.14 -14.87 -21.52
CA SER A 353 1.36 -16.07 -21.16
C SER A 353 -0.07 -15.80 -20.75
N PHE A 354 -0.49 -14.54 -20.69
CA PHE A 354 -1.84 -14.11 -20.35
C PHE A 354 -2.26 -12.94 -21.25
N LYS A 355 -3.56 -12.83 -21.52
CA LYS A 355 -4.16 -11.67 -22.19
C LYS A 355 -5.19 -11.04 -21.26
N ILE A 356 -4.83 -9.89 -20.70
CA ILE A 356 -5.71 -9.12 -19.82
C ILE A 356 -6.79 -8.43 -20.66
N PRO A 357 -8.08 -8.46 -20.26
CA PRO A 357 -9.14 -7.73 -20.95
C PRO A 357 -8.87 -6.22 -21.02
N SER A 358 -9.55 -5.53 -21.95
CA SER A 358 -9.51 -4.08 -22.01
C SER A 358 -10.12 -3.45 -20.76
N THR A 359 -9.72 -2.22 -20.45
CA THR A 359 -10.35 -1.45 -19.35
C THR A 359 -11.83 -1.29 -19.62
N PRO A 360 -12.73 -1.68 -18.70
CA PRO A 360 -14.17 -1.45 -18.84
C PRO A 360 -14.45 0.05 -19.06
N GLN A 361 -15.34 0.35 -20.00
CA GLN A 361 -15.76 1.72 -20.27
C GLN A 361 -17.20 1.91 -19.76
N ILE A 362 -17.44 3.01 -19.06
CA ILE A 362 -18.79 3.38 -18.63
C ILE A 362 -19.18 4.75 -19.21
N ASN A 363 -20.47 4.91 -19.43
CA ASN A 363 -21.08 6.19 -19.74
C ASN A 363 -22.31 6.42 -18.85
N VAL A 364 -22.42 7.62 -18.26
CA VAL A 364 -23.57 7.99 -17.42
C VAL A 364 -24.49 8.92 -18.19
N ASN A 365 -25.64 8.41 -18.58
CA ASN A 365 -26.67 9.09 -19.35
C ASN A 365 -27.68 9.75 -18.41
N LEU A 366 -27.95 11.03 -18.63
CA LEU A 366 -28.90 11.82 -17.86
C LEU A 366 -30.09 12.19 -18.76
N SER A 367 -31.30 11.92 -18.30
CA SER A 367 -32.52 12.24 -19.05
C SER A 367 -33.58 12.86 -18.12
N LYS A 368 -34.33 13.84 -18.63
CA LYS A 368 -35.39 14.54 -17.90
C LYS A 368 -36.45 13.55 -17.37
N GLY A 369 -36.73 13.66 -16.06
CA GLY A 369 -37.75 12.84 -15.39
C GLY A 369 -37.37 11.38 -15.18
N LYS A 370 -36.08 11.01 -15.47
CA LYS A 370 -35.58 9.63 -15.28
C LYS A 370 -34.44 9.61 -14.26
N LYS A 371 -34.11 8.42 -13.77
CA LYS A 371 -32.88 8.15 -12.99
C LYS A 371 -31.66 8.27 -13.90
N PRO A 372 -30.47 8.60 -13.36
CA PRO A 372 -29.23 8.42 -14.11
C PRO A 372 -29.07 6.96 -14.54
N MET A 373 -28.67 6.75 -15.79
CA MET A 373 -28.47 5.41 -16.37
C MET A 373 -27.00 5.22 -16.72
N VAL A 374 -26.41 4.12 -16.27
CA VAL A 374 -25.06 3.69 -16.64
C VAL A 374 -25.14 2.68 -17.76
N THR A 375 -24.38 2.90 -18.82
CA THR A 375 -24.16 1.92 -19.89
C THR A 375 -22.69 1.50 -19.90
N LEU A 376 -22.41 0.24 -20.23
CA LEU A 376 -21.06 -0.30 -20.20
C LEU A 376 -20.67 -0.91 -21.56
N ASN A 377 -19.40 -0.72 -21.91
CA ASN A 377 -18.72 -1.45 -22.98
C ASN A 377 -17.55 -2.22 -22.37
N ILE A 378 -17.55 -3.54 -22.52
CA ILE A 378 -16.62 -4.45 -21.85
C ILE A 378 -16.16 -5.56 -22.80
N ASP A 379 -15.02 -6.19 -22.48
CA ASP A 379 -14.65 -7.49 -23.04
C ASP A 379 -15.50 -8.58 -22.34
N GLU A 380 -16.37 -9.23 -23.09
CA GLU A 380 -17.30 -10.23 -22.55
C GLU A 380 -16.67 -11.61 -22.33
N SER A 381 -15.39 -11.79 -22.70
CA SER A 381 -14.73 -13.08 -22.56
C SER A 381 -14.50 -13.43 -21.09
N LYS A 382 -14.99 -14.60 -20.65
CA LYS A 382 -14.82 -15.13 -19.28
C LYS A 382 -15.37 -14.23 -18.16
N VAL A 383 -16.31 -13.33 -18.46
CA VAL A 383 -16.99 -12.52 -17.45
C VAL A 383 -17.71 -13.43 -16.45
N ASP A 384 -17.55 -13.15 -15.18
CA ASP A 384 -18.23 -13.78 -14.05
C ASP A 384 -19.34 -12.87 -13.49
N SER A 385 -19.03 -11.62 -13.23
CA SER A 385 -20.00 -10.60 -12.79
C SER A 385 -19.62 -9.21 -13.26
N ILE A 386 -20.64 -8.35 -13.35
CA ILE A 386 -20.51 -6.93 -13.64
C ILE A 386 -21.27 -6.17 -12.57
N ASP A 387 -20.56 -5.25 -11.90
CA ASP A 387 -21.08 -4.52 -10.75
C ASP A 387 -20.83 -3.02 -10.96
N VAL A 388 -21.82 -2.19 -10.71
CA VAL A 388 -21.67 -0.74 -10.68
C VAL A 388 -21.70 -0.27 -9.24
N PHE A 389 -20.71 0.55 -8.88
CA PHE A 389 -20.61 1.21 -7.58
C PHE A 389 -20.73 2.71 -7.74
N TYR A 390 -21.53 3.34 -6.87
CA TYR A 390 -21.72 4.79 -6.93
C TYR A 390 -21.89 5.40 -5.54
N THR A 391 -21.56 6.67 -5.41
CA THR A 391 -21.70 7.41 -4.15
C THR A 391 -22.05 8.87 -4.39
N GLN A 392 -22.75 9.47 -3.45
CA GLN A 392 -22.98 10.92 -3.38
C GLN A 392 -22.19 11.59 -2.23
N GLN A 393 -21.23 10.88 -1.64
CA GLN A 393 -20.33 11.39 -0.59
C GLN A 393 -18.98 11.88 -1.14
N GLY A 394 -18.81 11.94 -2.47
CA GLY A 394 -17.64 12.51 -3.11
C GLY A 394 -17.55 14.03 -2.93
N GLN A 395 -16.34 14.58 -3.05
CA GLN A 395 -16.08 16.01 -3.07
C GLN A 395 -15.71 16.46 -4.49
N MET A 396 -16.18 17.63 -4.93
CA MET A 396 -15.79 18.18 -6.23
C MET A 396 -14.41 18.84 -6.21
N ASP A 397 -14.02 19.34 -5.05
CA ASP A 397 -12.68 19.89 -4.82
C ASP A 397 -11.75 18.78 -4.33
N GLY A 398 -10.91 18.26 -5.23
CA GLY A 398 -9.96 17.19 -4.91
C GLY A 398 -8.98 17.53 -3.79
N LYS A 399 -8.72 18.81 -3.52
CA LYS A 399 -7.86 19.24 -2.39
C LYS A 399 -8.51 18.98 -1.04
N LYS A 400 -9.84 18.99 -0.98
CA LYS A 400 -10.62 18.77 0.25
C LYS A 400 -11.08 17.34 0.41
N ASP A 401 -10.79 16.47 -0.54
CA ASP A 401 -11.06 15.04 -0.40
C ASP A 401 -10.03 14.43 0.58
N ASP A 402 -10.18 14.83 1.82
CA ASP A 402 -9.25 14.49 2.89
C ASP A 402 -9.34 13.00 3.28
N SER A 403 -8.36 12.56 4.04
CA SER A 403 -8.28 11.18 4.51
C SER A 403 -9.49 10.77 5.37
N THR A 404 -10.17 11.72 5.99
CA THR A 404 -11.32 11.46 6.88
C THR A 404 -12.56 11.10 6.07
N ASN A 405 -12.88 11.88 5.04
CA ASN A 405 -14.03 11.63 4.18
C ASN A 405 -13.77 10.40 3.29
N THR A 406 -12.62 10.33 2.64
CA THR A 406 -12.24 9.23 1.75
C THR A 406 -12.37 7.88 2.42
N LYS A 407 -11.81 7.71 3.62
CA LYS A 407 -11.77 6.41 4.33
C LYS A 407 -13.13 5.84 4.70
N SER A 408 -14.17 6.64 4.75
CA SER A 408 -15.49 6.24 5.29
C SER A 408 -16.61 6.35 4.27
N ARG A 409 -16.30 6.61 3.02
CA ARG A 409 -17.28 6.77 1.94
C ARG A 409 -18.01 5.45 1.70
N PHE A 410 -19.35 5.50 1.68
CA PHE A 410 -20.16 4.36 1.30
C PHE A 410 -20.38 4.37 -0.22
N TRP A 411 -20.28 3.20 -0.84
CA TRP A 411 -20.54 2.99 -2.26
C TRP A 411 -21.75 2.08 -2.41
N HIS A 412 -22.85 2.60 -2.94
CA HIS A 412 -24.03 1.81 -3.28
C HIS A 412 -23.68 0.85 -4.41
N HIS A 413 -24.15 -0.38 -4.31
CA HIS A 413 -24.00 -1.40 -5.32
C HIS A 413 -25.28 -1.54 -6.16
N VAL A 414 -25.11 -1.71 -7.46
CA VAL A 414 -26.19 -2.10 -8.38
C VAL A 414 -25.67 -3.15 -9.35
N PRO A 415 -26.35 -4.31 -9.47
CA PRO A 415 -26.03 -5.30 -10.49
C PRO A 415 -26.34 -4.74 -11.88
N VAL A 416 -25.60 -5.20 -12.88
CA VAL A 416 -25.79 -4.80 -14.27
C VAL A 416 -26.45 -5.93 -15.02
N LEU A 417 -27.49 -5.60 -15.76
CA LEU A 417 -28.23 -6.54 -16.59
C LEU A 417 -27.96 -6.26 -18.07
N LYS A 418 -27.94 -7.31 -18.89
CA LYS A 418 -27.87 -7.19 -20.34
C LYS A 418 -29.29 -7.04 -20.88
N SER A 419 -29.54 -5.93 -21.57
CA SER A 419 -30.82 -5.66 -22.23
C SER A 419 -30.57 -5.17 -23.65
N ASN A 420 -31.19 -5.78 -24.66
CA ASN A 420 -31.02 -5.44 -26.06
C ASN A 420 -29.53 -5.31 -26.48
N ASP A 421 -28.71 -6.31 -26.13
CA ASP A 421 -27.28 -6.40 -26.35
C ASP A 421 -26.42 -5.32 -25.67
N ALA A 422 -27.00 -4.49 -24.81
CA ALA A 422 -26.29 -3.49 -24.03
C ALA A 422 -26.27 -3.83 -22.54
N TRP A 423 -25.12 -3.67 -21.90
CA TRP A 423 -24.99 -3.74 -20.45
C TRP A 423 -25.41 -2.40 -19.85
N ALA A 424 -26.47 -2.38 -19.05
CA ALA A 424 -26.98 -1.15 -18.47
C ALA A 424 -27.59 -1.33 -17.07
N THR A 425 -27.61 -0.25 -16.28
CA THR A 425 -28.30 -0.21 -15.00
C THR A 425 -28.70 1.23 -14.64
N GLU A 426 -29.79 1.39 -13.88
CA GLU A 426 -30.24 2.68 -13.35
C GLU A 426 -29.72 2.93 -11.94
N LEU A 427 -29.36 4.18 -11.65
CA LEU A 427 -28.89 4.58 -10.33
C LEU A 427 -29.99 5.31 -9.55
N SER A 428 -30.28 4.82 -8.35
CA SER A 428 -31.11 5.57 -7.39
C SER A 428 -30.23 6.55 -6.62
N ILE A 429 -30.51 7.86 -6.71
CA ILE A 429 -29.79 8.90 -5.98
C ILE A 429 -30.72 9.56 -4.96
N HIS A 430 -30.13 10.09 -3.87
CA HIS A 430 -30.91 10.78 -2.83
C HIS A 430 -31.02 12.29 -3.06
N SER A 431 -30.11 12.89 -3.87
CA SER A 431 -30.11 14.33 -4.08
C SER A 431 -29.49 14.74 -5.43
N VAL A 432 -30.15 15.62 -6.16
CA VAL A 432 -29.55 16.32 -7.31
C VAL A 432 -28.63 17.47 -6.89
N GLY A 433 -28.60 17.81 -5.61
CA GLY A 433 -27.71 18.84 -5.04
C GLY A 433 -26.34 18.31 -4.58
N LYS A 434 -26.09 17.03 -4.70
CA LYS A 434 -24.82 16.36 -4.36
C LYS A 434 -24.14 15.84 -5.63
N PRO A 435 -22.79 15.78 -5.71
CA PRO A 435 -22.13 15.14 -6.83
C PRO A 435 -22.46 13.64 -6.86
N LEU A 436 -22.38 13.03 -8.05
CA LEU A 436 -22.52 11.59 -8.23
C LEU A 436 -21.21 11.05 -8.80
N TRP A 437 -20.56 10.16 -8.06
CA TRP A 437 -19.37 9.42 -8.47
C TRP A 437 -19.74 7.98 -8.80
N VAL A 438 -19.30 7.50 -9.94
CA VAL A 438 -19.68 6.18 -10.48
C VAL A 438 -18.48 5.49 -11.08
N TYR A 439 -18.29 4.21 -10.80
CA TYR A 439 -17.38 3.32 -11.52
C TYR A 439 -17.98 1.90 -11.59
N ALA A 440 -17.46 1.11 -12.51
CA ALA A 440 -17.87 -0.28 -12.66
C ALA A 440 -16.70 -1.23 -12.41
N ASN A 441 -16.99 -2.39 -11.87
CA ASN A 441 -16.10 -3.54 -11.75
C ASN A 441 -16.58 -4.67 -12.65
N VAL A 442 -15.68 -5.26 -13.41
CA VAL A 442 -15.91 -6.48 -14.18
C VAL A 442 -15.00 -7.57 -13.63
N THR A 443 -15.60 -8.60 -13.11
CA THR A 443 -14.90 -9.77 -12.56
C THR A 443 -14.84 -10.86 -13.61
N TYR A 444 -13.65 -11.43 -13.82
CA TYR A 444 -13.34 -12.44 -14.82
C TYR A 444 -12.88 -13.74 -14.16
N LYS A 445 -13.25 -14.88 -14.75
CA LYS A 445 -12.79 -16.22 -14.32
C LYS A 445 -11.36 -16.48 -14.81
N LEU A 446 -10.50 -17.01 -13.96
CA LEU A 446 -9.12 -17.34 -14.30
C LEU A 446 -8.97 -18.71 -14.99
N GLY A 447 -9.90 -19.63 -14.80
CA GLY A 447 -9.80 -21.01 -15.28
C GLY A 447 -8.83 -21.88 -14.46
N LYS A 448 -7.98 -21.28 -13.65
CA LYS A 448 -7.10 -21.94 -12.68
C LYS A 448 -6.89 -21.04 -11.46
N SER A 449 -6.53 -21.66 -10.35
CA SER A 449 -6.22 -20.91 -9.13
C SER A 449 -4.81 -20.32 -9.18
N ILE A 450 -4.65 -19.08 -8.72
CA ILE A 450 -3.38 -18.39 -8.59
C ILE A 450 -3.13 -18.06 -7.12
N THR A 451 -1.97 -18.47 -6.62
CA THR A 451 -1.49 -18.13 -5.27
C THR A 451 -0.49 -16.99 -5.33
N GLY A 452 -0.56 -16.05 -4.40
CA GLY A 452 0.35 -14.93 -4.28
C GLY A 452 0.54 -14.49 -2.84
N ALA A 453 1.59 -13.70 -2.62
CA ALA A 453 1.78 -12.97 -1.37
C ALA A 453 1.13 -11.59 -1.51
N GLY A 454 0.18 -11.29 -0.64
CA GLY A 454 -0.45 -9.98 -0.55
C GLY A 454 0.48 -8.93 0.02
N TYR A 455 0.20 -7.68 -0.24
CA TYR A 455 1.01 -6.54 0.23
C TYR A 455 1.09 -6.45 1.77
N TYR A 456 0.15 -7.08 2.48
CA TYR A 456 0.17 -7.22 3.94
C TYR A 456 0.61 -8.62 4.41
N TYR A 457 1.46 -9.30 3.61
CA TYR A 457 2.18 -10.54 3.95
C TYR A 457 1.31 -11.78 4.14
N GLY A 458 0.01 -11.67 3.93
CA GLY A 458 -0.89 -12.81 3.90
C GLY A 458 -0.79 -13.53 2.56
N MET A 459 -0.62 -14.86 2.57
CA MET A 459 -0.77 -15.64 1.34
C MET A 459 -2.24 -15.65 0.93
N TYR A 460 -2.51 -15.44 -0.35
CA TYR A 460 -3.85 -15.51 -0.92
C TYR A 460 -3.94 -16.53 -2.05
N LYS A 461 -5.16 -16.93 -2.35
CA LYS A 461 -5.53 -17.77 -3.48
C LYS A 461 -6.68 -17.08 -4.21
N ALA A 462 -6.57 -16.91 -5.53
CA ALA A 462 -7.59 -16.29 -6.35
C ALA A 462 -7.97 -17.20 -7.54
N GLU A 463 -9.25 -17.29 -7.82
CA GLU A 463 -9.82 -18.02 -8.98
C GLU A 463 -10.48 -17.06 -9.98
N LYS A 464 -10.54 -15.79 -9.59
CA LYS A 464 -11.12 -14.67 -10.34
C LYS A 464 -10.24 -13.45 -10.17
N PHE A 465 -10.32 -12.51 -11.10
CA PHE A 465 -9.70 -11.19 -10.99
C PHE A 465 -10.66 -10.12 -11.46
N THR A 466 -10.49 -8.92 -10.95
CA THR A 466 -11.38 -7.79 -11.24
C THR A 466 -10.60 -6.64 -11.87
N LEU A 467 -11.16 -6.08 -12.92
CA LEU A 467 -10.75 -4.81 -13.52
C LEU A 467 -11.86 -3.78 -13.35
N SER A 468 -11.48 -2.53 -13.22
CA SER A 468 -12.40 -1.42 -13.01
C SER A 468 -12.41 -0.46 -14.19
N SER A 469 -13.54 0.23 -14.38
CA SER A 469 -13.58 1.42 -15.22
C SER A 469 -12.89 2.59 -14.52
N LEU A 470 -12.56 3.64 -15.27
CA LEU A 470 -12.31 4.94 -14.65
C LEU A 470 -13.59 5.47 -14.01
N MET A 471 -13.43 6.09 -12.85
CA MET A 471 -14.53 6.77 -12.18
C MET A 471 -15.00 7.98 -13.00
N GLN A 472 -16.31 8.08 -13.20
CA GLN A 472 -16.95 9.29 -13.71
C GLN A 472 -17.53 10.10 -12.57
N THR A 473 -17.39 11.42 -12.68
CA THR A 473 -17.94 12.39 -11.73
C THR A 473 -18.97 13.26 -12.42
N ILE A 474 -20.20 13.21 -11.94
CA ILE A 474 -21.31 14.04 -12.44
C ILE A 474 -21.54 15.17 -11.43
N THR A 475 -21.49 16.41 -11.91
CA THR A 475 -21.65 17.57 -11.04
C THR A 475 -23.11 17.76 -10.60
N PRO A 476 -23.38 18.41 -9.45
CA PRO A 476 -24.73 18.79 -9.07
C PRO A 476 -25.42 19.67 -10.11
N ARG A 477 -24.66 20.52 -10.80
CA ARG A 477 -25.15 21.34 -11.91
C ARG A 477 -25.69 20.48 -13.05
N ALA A 478 -24.91 19.50 -13.53
CA ALA A 478 -25.35 18.60 -14.60
C ALA A 478 -26.59 17.79 -14.24
N LEU A 479 -26.70 17.30 -12.98
CA LEU A 479 -27.88 16.58 -12.49
C LEU A 479 -29.13 17.47 -12.52
N LYS A 480 -29.03 18.73 -12.07
CA LYS A 480 -30.14 19.69 -12.06
C LYS A 480 -30.55 20.12 -13.47
N GLU A 481 -29.57 20.47 -14.33
CA GLU A 481 -29.83 20.90 -15.73
C GLU A 481 -30.50 19.78 -16.54
N ALA A 482 -30.10 18.54 -16.34
CA ALA A 482 -30.73 17.37 -16.96
C ALA A 482 -32.10 17.03 -16.36
N LYS A 483 -32.49 17.66 -15.24
CA LYS A 483 -33.78 17.40 -14.53
C LYS A 483 -34.00 15.93 -14.21
N VAL A 484 -32.94 15.22 -13.81
CA VAL A 484 -33.06 13.83 -13.34
C VAL A 484 -33.84 13.76 -12.02
N VAL A 485 -34.36 12.57 -11.70
CA VAL A 485 -35.12 12.37 -10.46
C VAL A 485 -34.25 11.72 -9.38
N ALA A 486 -34.37 12.25 -8.15
CA ALA A 486 -33.84 11.63 -6.94
C ALA A 486 -34.91 10.71 -6.34
N THR A 487 -34.67 9.42 -6.35
CA THR A 487 -35.66 8.39 -5.97
C THR A 487 -35.35 7.70 -4.65
N MET A 488 -34.13 7.80 -4.16
CA MET A 488 -33.69 7.16 -2.93
C MET A 488 -34.23 7.93 -1.72
N LYS A 489 -34.82 7.19 -0.78
CA LYS A 489 -35.41 7.75 0.44
C LYS A 489 -34.74 7.14 1.68
N PRO A 490 -34.78 7.82 2.82
CA PRO A 490 -34.35 7.25 4.09
C PRO A 490 -35.00 5.90 4.37
N ASN A 491 -34.20 4.96 4.87
CA ASN A 491 -34.62 3.60 5.15
C ASN A 491 -34.14 3.19 6.56
N LEU A 492 -35.04 2.63 7.35
CA LEU A 492 -34.71 2.08 8.67
C LEU A 492 -34.02 0.72 8.59
N VAL A 493 -34.23 -0.05 7.50
CA VAL A 493 -33.56 -1.32 7.27
C VAL A 493 -32.19 -1.03 6.66
N ILE A 494 -31.15 -1.26 7.44
CA ILE A 494 -29.75 -1.06 7.04
C ILE A 494 -29.31 -2.22 6.16
N GLU A 495 -29.68 -3.48 6.54
CA GLU A 495 -29.32 -4.69 5.82
C GLU A 495 -30.28 -5.83 6.15
N ASP A 496 -30.77 -6.51 5.15
CA ASP A 496 -31.60 -7.72 5.32
C ASP A 496 -30.83 -9.03 5.15
N PHE A 497 -29.57 -8.91 4.68
CA PHE A 497 -28.64 -10.02 4.41
C PHE A 497 -29.12 -11.00 3.33
N LYS A 498 -29.87 -10.50 2.36
CA LYS A 498 -30.32 -11.25 1.20
C LYS A 498 -29.52 -10.86 -0.06
N ASP A 499 -29.67 -11.66 -1.11
CA ASP A 499 -29.09 -11.41 -2.43
C ASP A 499 -27.59 -11.03 -2.38
N ASP A 500 -27.20 -9.94 -3.03
CA ASP A 500 -25.83 -9.49 -3.17
C ASP A 500 -25.33 -8.59 -2.02
N TRP A 501 -25.91 -8.69 -0.82
CA TRP A 501 -25.56 -7.86 0.32
C TRP A 501 -24.04 -7.74 0.58
N LYS A 502 -23.26 -8.80 0.27
CA LYS A 502 -21.80 -8.83 0.43
C LYS A 502 -21.07 -7.81 -0.42
N LYS A 503 -21.70 -7.29 -1.49
CA LYS A 503 -21.14 -6.24 -2.35
C LYS A 503 -21.04 -4.88 -1.64
N GLU A 504 -21.85 -4.65 -0.61
CA GLU A 504 -21.89 -3.43 0.21
C GLU A 504 -21.21 -3.60 1.58
N TRP A 505 -20.64 -4.80 1.79
CA TRP A 505 -19.83 -5.13 2.95
C TRP A 505 -18.43 -5.57 2.49
N PHE A 506 -17.42 -5.37 3.31
CA PHE A 506 -16.05 -5.73 2.97
C PHE A 506 -15.32 -6.40 4.14
N SER A 507 -14.27 -7.14 3.82
CA SER A 507 -13.36 -7.76 4.77
C SER A 507 -11.96 -7.82 4.18
N TYR A 508 -10.95 -7.51 4.98
CA TYR A 508 -9.55 -7.68 4.60
C TYR A 508 -9.06 -9.12 4.76
N ASN A 509 -9.82 -9.96 5.46
CA ASN A 509 -9.48 -11.37 5.67
C ASN A 509 -10.69 -12.25 5.36
N LYS A 510 -10.73 -12.77 4.14
CA LYS A 510 -11.82 -13.65 3.67
C LYS A 510 -11.83 -15.04 4.33
N SER A 511 -10.76 -15.44 5.04
CA SER A 511 -10.75 -16.70 5.79
C SER A 511 -11.52 -16.62 7.12
N LYS A 512 -11.89 -15.41 7.55
CA LYS A 512 -12.70 -15.14 8.73
C LYS A 512 -14.05 -14.56 8.31
N TRP A 513 -15.07 -14.81 9.12
CA TRP A 513 -16.42 -14.30 8.85
C TRP A 513 -16.59 -12.80 9.14
N GLY A 514 -15.64 -12.18 9.84
CA GLY A 514 -15.72 -10.77 10.23
C GLY A 514 -15.91 -9.84 9.03
N ILE A 515 -16.92 -8.98 9.12
CA ILE A 515 -17.38 -8.07 8.07
C ILE A 515 -17.54 -6.64 8.58
N ARG A 516 -17.50 -5.68 7.67
CA ARG A 516 -17.65 -4.27 7.97
C ARG A 516 -18.35 -3.51 6.83
N THR A 517 -19.02 -2.41 7.18
CA THR A 517 -19.70 -1.55 6.22
C THR A 517 -19.68 -0.08 6.65
N HIS A 518 -19.81 0.82 5.69
CA HIS A 518 -20.00 2.25 5.90
C HIS A 518 -21.46 2.70 5.74
N LYS A 519 -22.43 1.78 5.62
CA LYS A 519 -23.87 2.10 5.46
C LYS A 519 -24.38 3.10 6.50
N ILE A 520 -23.99 2.93 7.76
CA ILE A 520 -24.44 3.84 8.85
C ILE A 520 -23.94 5.29 8.71
N TYR A 521 -22.98 5.54 7.84
CA TYR A 521 -22.48 6.87 7.50
C TYR A 521 -23.19 7.49 6.29
N ASP A 522 -23.94 6.71 5.53
CA ASP A 522 -24.73 7.19 4.40
C ASP A 522 -26.07 7.79 4.88
N PRO A 523 -26.49 8.95 4.33
CA PRO A 523 -27.74 9.60 4.72
C PRO A 523 -29.00 8.73 4.58
N VAL A 524 -28.98 7.74 3.69
CA VAL A 524 -30.10 6.79 3.49
C VAL A 524 -30.41 6.01 4.77
N TRP A 525 -29.39 5.67 5.54
CA TRP A 525 -29.53 4.91 6.79
C TRP A 525 -29.20 5.74 8.03
N ALA A 526 -29.41 7.07 7.96
CA ALA A 526 -29.23 7.92 9.13
C ALA A 526 -30.14 7.46 10.28
N ALA A 527 -29.55 7.25 11.44
CA ALA A 527 -30.30 6.80 12.62
C ALA A 527 -31.31 7.85 13.07
N PRO A 528 -32.59 7.50 13.31
CA PRO A 528 -33.53 8.37 13.98
C PRO A 528 -33.07 8.71 15.41
N GLN A 529 -33.55 9.83 15.92
CA GLN A 529 -33.29 10.22 17.30
C GLN A 529 -33.75 9.11 18.26
N LYS A 530 -32.93 8.79 19.26
CA LYS A 530 -33.17 7.72 20.25
C LYS A 530 -33.32 6.29 19.69
N ALA A 531 -33.04 6.05 18.41
CA ALA A 531 -33.12 4.71 17.83
C ALA A 531 -32.19 3.73 18.54
N ASN A 532 -32.56 2.45 18.52
CA ASN A 532 -31.70 1.34 18.87
C ASN A 532 -31.27 0.60 17.60
N LEU A 533 -30.04 0.10 17.57
CA LEU A 533 -29.60 -0.82 16.55
C LEU A 533 -30.14 -2.22 16.88
N TYR A 534 -30.82 -2.85 15.93
CA TYR A 534 -31.38 -4.19 16.10
C TYR A 534 -30.95 -5.09 14.93
N PHE A 535 -30.64 -6.32 15.24
CA PHE A 535 -30.46 -7.38 14.26
C PHE A 535 -30.73 -8.74 14.92
N GLU A 536 -30.89 -9.77 14.08
CA GLU A 536 -30.93 -11.13 14.55
C GLU A 536 -29.71 -11.89 14.05
N VAL A 537 -29.17 -12.73 14.93
CA VAL A 537 -27.99 -13.57 14.65
C VAL A 537 -28.28 -15.01 15.02
N LYS A 538 -27.81 -15.94 14.19
CA LYS A 538 -27.89 -17.38 14.45
C LYS A 538 -26.48 -17.95 14.52
N ALA A 539 -26.16 -18.64 15.61
CA ALA A 539 -24.90 -19.32 15.84
C ALA A 539 -25.14 -20.79 16.18
N GLU A 540 -24.30 -21.66 15.68
CA GLU A 540 -24.35 -23.11 15.94
C GLU A 540 -23.97 -23.43 17.40
N MET A 541 -22.96 -22.77 17.92
CA MET A 541 -22.41 -22.97 19.26
C MET A 541 -22.45 -21.68 20.07
N PRO A 542 -22.40 -21.79 21.43
CA PRO A 542 -22.22 -20.61 22.26
C PRO A 542 -20.94 -19.87 21.90
N ASN A 543 -21.06 -18.57 21.61
CA ASN A 543 -19.97 -17.72 21.18
C ASN A 543 -20.07 -16.33 21.79
N LYS A 544 -18.96 -15.59 21.72
CA LYS A 544 -18.94 -14.14 21.93
C LYS A 544 -18.77 -13.46 20.59
N MET A 545 -19.58 -12.44 20.35
CA MET A 545 -19.52 -11.62 19.13
C MET A 545 -19.26 -10.16 19.48
N ILE A 546 -18.47 -9.49 18.68
CA ILE A 546 -18.18 -8.07 18.82
C ILE A 546 -18.95 -7.30 17.76
N VAL A 547 -19.70 -6.29 18.19
CA VAL A 547 -20.23 -5.23 17.34
C VAL A 547 -19.35 -4.00 17.54
N GLY A 548 -18.70 -3.52 16.48
CA GLY A 548 -17.80 -2.38 16.53
C GLY A 548 -18.34 -1.19 15.75
N LEU A 549 -18.17 0.01 16.30
CA LEU A 549 -18.47 1.30 15.70
C LEU A 549 -17.23 2.20 15.78
N ASP A 550 -16.50 2.35 14.69
CA ASP A 550 -15.17 3.02 14.69
C ASP A 550 -14.24 2.45 15.79
N SER A 551 -13.86 3.23 16.78
CA SER A 551 -13.06 2.77 17.95
C SER A 551 -13.88 2.29 19.15
N TYR A 552 -15.21 2.26 19.03
CA TYR A 552 -16.14 1.86 20.09
C TYR A 552 -16.66 0.44 19.83
N VAL A 553 -16.76 -0.36 20.86
CA VAL A 553 -17.21 -1.74 20.74
C VAL A 553 -18.17 -2.14 21.85
N THR A 554 -19.01 -3.13 21.56
CA THR A 554 -19.77 -3.90 22.55
C THR A 554 -19.60 -5.38 22.29
N GLU A 555 -19.56 -6.19 23.35
CA GLU A 555 -19.51 -7.64 23.30
C GLU A 555 -20.89 -8.23 23.61
N ILE A 556 -21.32 -9.20 22.81
CA ILE A 556 -22.59 -9.90 22.93
C ILE A 556 -22.31 -11.38 23.15
N SER A 557 -23.00 -11.98 24.12
CA SER A 557 -22.99 -13.43 24.31
C SER A 557 -24.11 -14.07 23.49
N LEU A 558 -23.77 -15.09 22.73
CA LEU A 558 -24.68 -15.88 21.92
C LEU A 558 -24.90 -17.24 22.56
N THR A 559 -26.14 -17.65 22.63
CA THR A 559 -26.53 -18.94 23.24
C THR A 559 -26.14 -20.15 22.40
N GLY A 560 -26.01 -19.99 21.07
CA GLY A 560 -25.79 -21.07 20.14
C GLY A 560 -27.11 -21.80 19.78
N ASN A 561 -27.07 -23.12 19.62
CA ASN A 561 -28.21 -24.02 19.36
C ASN A 561 -28.93 -23.82 18.02
N ASN A 562 -28.34 -23.14 17.04
CA ASN A 562 -28.93 -22.86 15.73
C ASN A 562 -30.27 -22.10 15.77
N SER A 563 -30.58 -21.39 16.84
CA SER A 563 -31.77 -20.51 16.90
C SER A 563 -31.41 -19.06 16.65
N TRP A 564 -32.36 -18.29 16.15
CA TRP A 564 -32.23 -16.84 15.97
C TRP A 564 -32.31 -16.13 17.32
N GLN A 565 -31.29 -15.35 17.64
CA GLN A 565 -31.24 -14.51 18.81
C GLN A 565 -31.35 -13.04 18.39
N GLY A 566 -32.35 -12.35 18.91
CA GLY A 566 -32.52 -10.90 18.71
C GLY A 566 -31.54 -10.12 19.58
N VAL A 567 -30.85 -9.16 18.97
CA VAL A 567 -29.89 -8.27 19.60
C VAL A 567 -30.38 -6.84 19.46
N LYS A 568 -30.55 -6.13 20.59
CA LYS A 568 -30.96 -4.73 20.62
C LYS A 568 -29.92 -3.92 21.38
N LEU A 569 -29.32 -2.93 20.73
CA LEU A 569 -28.22 -2.14 21.25
C LEU A 569 -28.55 -0.64 21.25
N ARG A 570 -28.23 0.02 22.35
CA ARG A 570 -28.26 1.48 22.48
C ARG A 570 -26.89 2.04 22.13
N VAL A 571 -26.82 3.28 21.70
CA VAL A 571 -25.54 3.96 21.43
C VAL A 571 -24.63 3.98 22.68
N SER A 572 -25.20 4.05 23.87
CA SER A 572 -24.48 4.02 25.15
C SER A 572 -23.84 2.66 25.50
N ASP A 573 -24.24 1.58 24.84
CA ASP A 573 -23.69 0.25 25.09
C ASP A 573 -22.30 0.08 24.46
N PHE A 574 -21.93 0.96 23.52
CA PHE A 574 -20.62 0.95 22.86
C PHE A 574 -19.60 1.77 23.65
N LYS A 575 -18.46 1.17 23.97
CA LYS A 575 -17.38 1.78 24.75
C LYS A 575 -16.07 1.81 23.96
N ASN A 576 -15.34 2.92 24.09
CA ASN A 576 -13.96 3.00 23.60
C ASN A 576 -12.98 2.38 24.62
N ILE A 577 -11.68 2.44 24.33
CA ILE A 577 -10.63 1.92 25.22
C ILE A 577 -10.61 2.59 26.61
N GLU A 578 -11.11 3.83 26.72
CA GLU A 578 -11.24 4.59 27.98
C GLU A 578 -12.58 4.35 28.69
N MET A 579 -13.38 3.39 28.23
CA MET A 579 -14.73 3.07 28.73
C MET A 579 -15.77 4.20 28.57
N LYS A 580 -15.49 5.17 27.70
CA LYS A 580 -16.42 6.25 27.36
C LYS A 580 -17.35 5.83 26.21
N SER A 581 -18.58 6.31 26.19
CA SER A 581 -19.55 6.14 25.10
C SER A 581 -19.82 7.46 24.38
N LYS A 582 -20.43 7.35 23.19
CA LYS A 582 -21.01 8.47 22.46
C LYS A 582 -22.51 8.62 22.79
N ASN A 583 -23.05 9.80 22.52
CA ASN A 583 -24.47 10.11 22.80
C ASN A 583 -25.34 10.06 21.52
N ALA A 584 -24.75 9.96 20.35
CA ALA A 584 -25.47 9.97 19.08
C ALA A 584 -24.86 9.01 18.06
N TRP A 585 -25.71 8.35 17.28
CA TRP A 585 -25.33 7.44 16.19
C TRP A 585 -24.63 8.16 15.03
N SER A 586 -24.97 9.41 14.76
CA SER A 586 -24.36 10.23 13.71
C SER A 586 -22.86 10.48 13.89
N ALA A 587 -22.31 10.14 15.07
CA ALA A 587 -20.89 10.24 15.35
C ALA A 587 -20.06 9.09 14.75
N PHE A 588 -20.68 8.04 14.20
CA PHE A 588 -20.03 6.84 13.71
C PHE A 588 -20.04 6.75 12.17
N ARG A 589 -19.01 6.14 11.63
CA ARG A 589 -18.78 6.01 10.19
C ARG A 589 -18.70 4.59 9.68
N GLN A 590 -18.34 3.64 10.55
CA GLN A 590 -18.17 2.24 10.19
C GLN A 590 -18.81 1.33 11.22
N LEU A 591 -19.60 0.36 10.76
CA LEU A 591 -20.08 -0.77 11.53
C LEU A 591 -19.25 -2.01 11.21
N ARG A 592 -18.91 -2.78 12.26
CA ARG A 592 -18.20 -4.05 12.15
C ARG A 592 -18.88 -5.14 12.96
N LEU A 593 -18.86 -6.36 12.42
CA LEU A 593 -19.27 -7.59 13.09
C LEU A 593 -18.08 -8.53 13.08
N ASN A 594 -17.55 -8.94 14.24
CA ASN A 594 -16.34 -9.74 14.37
C ASN A 594 -16.46 -10.76 15.52
N ASP A 595 -15.53 -11.72 15.55
CA ASP A 595 -15.31 -12.64 16.66
C ASP A 595 -14.38 -12.03 17.72
N VAL A 596 -13.32 -11.35 17.29
CA VAL A 596 -12.31 -10.76 18.16
C VAL A 596 -11.98 -9.34 17.70
N GLU A 597 -11.88 -8.43 18.63
CA GLU A 597 -11.46 -7.04 18.36
C GLU A 597 -10.39 -6.61 19.35
N GLN A 598 -9.32 -6.01 18.84
CA GLN A 598 -8.29 -5.39 19.65
C GLN A 598 -8.45 -3.87 19.66
N GLN A 599 -8.85 -3.32 20.78
CA GLN A 599 -8.83 -1.88 21.00
C GLN A 599 -7.41 -1.43 21.34
N ARG A 600 -6.89 -0.47 20.59
CA ARG A 600 -5.57 0.11 20.81
C ARG A 600 -5.71 1.55 21.30
N PRO A 601 -4.98 1.94 22.35
CA PRO A 601 -4.97 3.31 22.81
C PRO A 601 -4.25 4.22 21.81
N PRO A 602 -4.46 5.54 21.87
CA PRO A 602 -3.68 6.50 21.11
C PRO A 602 -2.17 6.35 21.40
N LYS A 603 -1.34 6.65 20.41
CA LYS A 603 0.12 6.62 20.55
C LYS A 603 0.56 7.54 21.70
N GLY A 604 1.38 7.02 22.61
CA GLY A 604 1.84 7.74 23.80
C GLY A 604 0.92 7.63 25.02
N SER A 605 -0.24 6.97 24.91
CA SER A 605 -1.10 6.67 26.04
C SER A 605 -0.46 5.63 26.98
N ARG A 606 -0.77 5.73 28.28
CA ARG A 606 -0.39 4.73 29.30
C ARG A 606 -1.39 3.58 29.41
N ILE A 607 -2.51 3.65 28.69
CA ILE A 607 -3.53 2.61 28.70
C ILE A 607 -3.03 1.40 27.92
N ALA A 608 -3.14 0.21 28.49
CA ALA A 608 -2.79 -1.03 27.79
C ALA A 608 -3.81 -1.37 26.70
N PRO A 609 -3.41 -1.99 25.58
CA PRO A 609 -4.34 -2.52 24.59
C PRO A 609 -5.31 -3.52 25.23
N ARG A 610 -6.57 -3.51 24.80
CA ARG A 610 -7.61 -4.42 25.29
C ARG A 610 -8.10 -5.30 24.16
N THR A 611 -8.17 -6.60 24.39
CA THR A 611 -8.78 -7.59 23.48
C THR A 611 -10.15 -7.97 24.01
N LEU A 612 -11.16 -7.93 23.14
CA LEU A 612 -12.53 -8.36 23.41
C LEU A 612 -12.91 -9.50 22.46
N GLY A 613 -13.90 -10.30 22.87
CA GLY A 613 -14.31 -11.48 22.13
C GLY A 613 -13.40 -12.69 22.36
N ALA A 614 -13.65 -13.71 21.58
CA ALA A 614 -12.88 -14.96 21.57
C ALA A 614 -12.91 -15.57 20.17
N PRO A 615 -11.94 -16.42 19.80
CA PRO A 615 -11.98 -17.14 18.53
C PRO A 615 -13.32 -17.85 18.33
N TRP A 616 -13.91 -17.67 17.16
CA TRP A 616 -15.21 -18.22 16.83
C TRP A 616 -15.20 -19.75 16.80
N LYS A 617 -16.27 -20.35 17.35
CA LYS A 617 -16.48 -21.81 17.38
C LYS A 617 -17.62 -22.18 16.43
N GLY A 618 -17.45 -23.25 15.65
CA GLY A 618 -18.45 -23.74 14.71
C GLY A 618 -18.50 -22.94 13.40
N ARG A 619 -19.58 -23.06 12.64
CA ARG A 619 -19.78 -22.38 11.37
C ARG A 619 -19.90 -20.85 11.56
N ALA A 620 -19.59 -20.10 10.51
CA ALA A 620 -19.81 -18.65 10.50
C ALA A 620 -21.26 -18.30 10.87
N PRO A 621 -21.50 -17.18 11.59
CA PRO A 621 -22.85 -16.79 11.96
C PRO A 621 -23.69 -16.39 10.74
N GLU A 622 -25.00 -16.60 10.84
CA GLU A 622 -25.98 -16.04 9.91
C GLU A 622 -26.62 -14.79 10.54
N PHE A 623 -26.93 -13.79 9.70
CA PHE A 623 -27.53 -12.54 10.12
C PHE A 623 -28.81 -12.26 9.35
N ARG A 624 -29.75 -11.50 9.98
CA ARG A 624 -30.91 -10.93 9.32
C ARG A 624 -31.44 -9.71 10.06
N TYR A 625 -32.19 -8.86 9.37
CA TYR A 625 -32.96 -7.72 9.93
C TYR A 625 -32.13 -6.67 10.64
N LEU A 626 -30.93 -6.34 10.16
CA LEU A 626 -30.18 -5.21 10.71
C LEU A 626 -30.91 -3.90 10.40
N ARG A 627 -31.38 -3.21 11.44
CA ARG A 627 -32.25 -2.04 11.28
C ARG A 627 -32.24 -1.12 12.50
N TRP A 628 -32.73 0.08 12.31
CA TRP A 628 -33.05 0.98 13.40
C TRP A 628 -34.44 0.66 13.96
N LEU A 629 -34.53 0.49 15.27
CA LEU A 629 -35.80 0.42 16.01
C LEU A 629 -36.02 1.74 16.70
N ILE A 630 -37.14 2.39 16.38
CA ILE A 630 -37.60 3.58 17.09
C ILE A 630 -38.26 3.11 18.38
N PRO A 631 -37.87 3.60 19.59
CA PRO A 631 -38.60 3.30 20.82
C PRO A 631 -40.03 3.83 20.71
N SER A 632 -40.99 3.04 21.11
CA SER A 632 -42.40 3.44 21.26
C SER A 632 -42.54 4.52 22.30
#